data_cc21a948008ba7bcb4318bfd854d8e55
#
_entry.id   cc21a948008ba7bcb4318bfd854d8e55
#
_cell.length_a   1.000
_cell.length_b   1.000
_cell.length_c   1.000
_cell.angle_alpha   90.00
_cell.angle_beta   90.00
_cell.angle_gamma   90.00
#
_symmetry.space_group_name_H-M   'P 1'
#
loop_
_entity.id
_entity.type
_entity.pdbx_description
1 polymer ?
#
loop_
_entity_poly.entity_id
_entity_poly.type
_entity_poly.pdbx_seq_one_letter_code
_entity_poly.pdbx_strand_id
1 'polypeptide(L)'
;ASSYRRFLEGDDNGILEIIRDYKDGLILFLNRYINNIHIAEELAEDTFFRLVTRKPRFVSNHSFKTWLFTIGRNIAINYIKRADRVSDISTEDLENLYADEYSLERTYLQEETKIIVHRALSKIKAEYSQVLYLKFFEDLSNEQIAVVMRKTKRQVENLIYQAKHSLKSELNKEDIGYEDL
;
A
#
# COMPACT_ATOMS: atom_id res chain seq x y z
N ALA A 1 -9.04 16.18 2.45
CA ALA A 1 -9.53 16.85 3.70
C ALA A 1 -10.92 17.48 3.48
N SER A 2 -11.14 18.14 2.35
CA SER A 2 -12.41 18.78 2.01
C SER A 2 -13.56 17.77 1.91
N SER A 3 -13.38 16.69 1.14
CA SER A 3 -14.39 15.64 0.95
C SER A 3 -14.75 14.93 2.25
N TYR A 4 -13.76 14.67 3.12
CA TYR A 4 -14.02 14.06 4.42
C TYR A 4 -14.79 14.99 5.37
N ARG A 5 -14.53 16.30 5.33
CA ARG A 5 -15.32 17.27 6.10
C ARG A 5 -16.78 17.29 5.64
N ARG A 6 -17.03 17.35 4.33
CA ARG A 6 -18.40 17.29 3.78
C ARG A 6 -19.12 16.02 4.21
N PHE A 7 -18.44 14.88 4.16
CA PHE A 7 -19.01 13.63 4.67
C PHE A 7 -19.39 13.71 6.16
N LEU A 8 -18.54 14.29 7.01
CA LEU A 8 -18.86 14.48 8.43
C LEU A 8 -20.04 15.42 8.66
N GLU A 9 -20.27 16.36 7.77
CA GLU A 9 -21.39 17.32 7.74
C GLU A 9 -22.67 16.74 7.13
N GLY A 10 -22.66 15.47 6.65
CA GLY A 10 -23.81 14.75 6.15
C GLY A 10 -23.92 14.65 4.63
N ASP A 11 -22.91 15.10 3.87
CA ASP A 11 -22.83 14.89 2.41
C ASP A 11 -22.13 13.57 2.08
N ASP A 12 -22.91 12.54 1.77
CA ASP A 12 -22.39 11.21 1.44
C ASP A 12 -21.53 11.17 0.17
N ASN A 13 -21.65 12.19 -0.72
CA ASN A 13 -20.73 12.29 -1.87
C ASN A 13 -19.27 12.46 -1.43
N GLY A 14 -19.03 13.03 -0.25
CA GLY A 14 -17.69 13.17 0.30
C GLY A 14 -16.97 11.85 0.51
N ILE A 15 -17.64 10.81 1.00
CA ILE A 15 -17.02 9.49 1.16
C ILE A 15 -16.86 8.75 -0.18
N LEU A 16 -17.79 8.92 -1.11
CA LEU A 16 -17.68 8.34 -2.45
C LEU A 16 -16.48 8.90 -3.21
N GLU A 17 -16.21 10.20 -3.12
CA GLU A 17 -15.01 10.82 -3.68
C GLU A 17 -13.73 10.24 -3.06
N ILE A 18 -13.70 10.06 -1.74
CA ILE A 18 -12.53 9.49 -1.05
C ILE A 18 -12.28 8.06 -1.53
N ILE A 19 -13.30 7.23 -1.62
CA ILE A 19 -13.18 5.85 -2.11
C ILE A 19 -12.64 5.87 -3.54
N ARG A 20 -13.24 6.64 -4.44
CA ARG A 20 -12.82 6.76 -5.83
C ARG A 20 -11.36 7.18 -5.97
N ASP A 21 -10.93 8.17 -5.17
CA ASP A 21 -9.62 8.80 -5.33
C ASP A 21 -8.48 7.99 -4.66
N TYR A 22 -8.79 7.12 -3.68
CA TYR A 22 -7.77 6.45 -2.87
C TYR A 22 -7.86 4.92 -2.85
N LYS A 23 -8.94 4.31 -3.36
CA LYS A 23 -9.16 2.86 -3.23
C LYS A 23 -8.01 2.07 -3.84
N ASP A 24 -7.71 2.29 -5.12
CA ASP A 24 -6.74 1.49 -5.86
C ASP A 24 -5.33 1.64 -5.29
N GLY A 25 -4.91 2.89 -5.02
CA GLY A 25 -3.62 3.15 -4.39
C GLY A 25 -3.49 2.51 -3.00
N LEU A 26 -4.57 2.55 -2.21
CA LEU A 26 -4.58 1.92 -0.89
C LEU A 26 -4.48 0.39 -0.99
N ILE A 27 -5.23 -0.25 -1.89
CA ILE A 27 -5.16 -1.71 -2.13
C ILE A 27 -3.75 -2.13 -2.50
N LEU A 28 -3.15 -1.49 -3.51
CA LEU A 28 -1.80 -1.81 -3.97
C LEU A 28 -0.75 -1.57 -2.86
N PHE A 29 -0.93 -0.53 -2.04
CA PHE A 29 -0.08 -0.31 -0.87
C PHE A 29 -0.22 -1.42 0.18
N LEU A 30 -1.44 -1.81 0.52
CA LEU A 30 -1.69 -2.87 1.49
C LEU A 30 -1.18 -4.23 0.99
N ASN A 31 -1.23 -4.45 -0.33
CA ASN A 31 -0.65 -5.64 -0.93
C ASN A 31 0.87 -5.74 -0.72
N ARG A 32 1.59 -4.61 -0.54
CA ARG A 32 3.03 -4.63 -0.15
C ARG A 32 3.28 -5.18 1.27
N TYR A 33 2.24 -5.30 2.11
CA TYR A 33 2.32 -5.92 3.44
C TYR A 33 1.88 -7.37 3.44
N ILE A 34 0.83 -7.68 2.68
CA ILE A 34 0.08 -8.95 2.78
C ILE A 34 0.54 -9.95 1.72
N ASN A 35 0.95 -9.44 0.55
CA ASN A 35 1.25 -10.23 -0.64
C ASN A 35 0.07 -11.17 -1.02
N ASN A 36 -1.15 -10.66 -0.88
CA ASN A 36 -2.40 -11.26 -1.34
C ASN A 36 -3.40 -10.14 -1.64
N ILE A 37 -3.73 -9.98 -2.94
CA ILE A 37 -4.53 -8.85 -3.41
C ILE A 37 -5.97 -8.88 -2.87
N HIS A 38 -6.57 -10.06 -2.74
CA HIS A 38 -7.93 -10.20 -2.19
C HIS A 38 -8.00 -9.76 -0.73
N ILE A 39 -7.02 -10.17 0.08
CA ILE A 39 -6.92 -9.73 1.47
C ILE A 39 -6.63 -8.22 1.51
N ALA A 40 -5.81 -7.70 0.61
CA ALA A 40 -5.54 -6.26 0.54
C ALA A 40 -6.80 -5.46 0.19
N GLU A 41 -7.68 -5.98 -0.70
CA GLU A 41 -9.01 -5.42 -0.99
C GLU A 41 -9.88 -5.38 0.26
N GLU A 42 -10.02 -6.50 0.97
CA GLU A 42 -10.79 -6.57 2.22
C GLU A 42 -10.28 -5.56 3.27
N LEU A 43 -8.96 -5.44 3.42
CA LEU A 43 -8.36 -4.50 4.38
C LEU A 43 -8.54 -3.03 3.97
N ALA A 44 -8.58 -2.75 2.66
CA ALA A 44 -8.93 -1.43 2.15
C ALA A 44 -10.40 -1.11 2.41
N GLU A 45 -11.31 -2.06 2.19
CA GLU A 45 -12.73 -1.93 2.54
C GLU A 45 -12.92 -1.70 4.04
N ASP A 46 -12.23 -2.44 4.89
CA ASP A 46 -12.21 -2.24 6.34
C ASP A 46 -11.73 -0.83 6.73
N THR A 47 -10.78 -0.29 5.97
CA THR A 47 -10.28 1.07 6.17
C THR A 47 -11.39 2.10 5.90
N PHE A 48 -12.08 2.01 4.78
CA PHE A 48 -13.19 2.90 4.44
C PHE A 48 -14.40 2.68 5.36
N PHE A 49 -14.72 1.44 5.70
CA PHE A 49 -15.77 1.12 6.66
C PHE A 49 -15.55 1.79 8.02
N ARG A 50 -14.30 1.84 8.49
CA ARG A 50 -13.96 2.61 9.71
C ARG A 50 -14.22 4.11 9.57
N LEU A 51 -13.95 4.69 8.40
CA LEU A 51 -14.24 6.11 8.17
C LEU A 51 -15.74 6.38 8.26
N VAL A 52 -16.56 5.48 7.69
CA VAL A 52 -18.02 5.61 7.66
C VAL A 52 -18.63 5.39 9.05
N THR A 53 -18.24 4.32 9.73
CA THR A 53 -18.91 3.90 10.98
C THR A 53 -18.42 4.63 12.20
N ARG A 54 -17.11 4.87 12.30
CA ARG A 54 -16.49 5.50 13.49
C ARG A 54 -16.29 7.00 13.34
N LYS A 55 -16.35 7.51 12.11
CA LYS A 55 -16.14 8.92 11.77
C LYS A 55 -14.97 9.55 12.55
N PRO A 56 -13.77 8.92 12.52
CA PRO A 56 -12.66 9.36 13.35
C PRO A 56 -12.27 10.79 12.98
N ARG A 57 -11.99 11.59 13.99
CA ARG A 57 -11.59 12.98 13.77
C ARG A 57 -10.27 13.04 13.02
N PHE A 58 -10.25 13.71 11.87
CA PHE A 58 -9.02 14.04 11.18
C PHE A 58 -8.32 15.20 11.90
N VAL A 59 -7.31 14.89 12.67
CA VAL A 59 -6.42 15.85 13.31
C VAL A 59 -5.01 15.47 12.92
N SER A 60 -4.49 16.07 11.87
CA SER A 60 -3.14 15.78 11.41
C SER A 60 -2.51 17.03 10.83
N ASN A 61 -1.23 17.24 11.15
CA ASN A 61 -0.37 18.24 10.51
C ASN A 61 0.06 17.79 9.09
N HIS A 62 -0.36 16.59 8.69
CA HIS A 62 -0.07 15.99 7.38
C HIS A 62 -1.31 15.93 6.49
N SER A 63 -1.14 15.53 5.23
CA SER A 63 -2.24 15.41 4.28
C SER A 63 -3.26 14.34 4.72
N PHE A 64 -4.50 14.46 4.22
CA PHE A 64 -5.53 13.44 4.42
C PHE A 64 -5.06 12.06 3.91
N LYS A 65 -4.38 12.03 2.77
CA LYS A 65 -3.77 10.82 2.20
C LYS A 65 -2.85 10.13 3.23
N THR A 66 -1.91 10.87 3.81
CA THR A 66 -0.98 10.35 4.83
C THR A 66 -1.73 9.73 6.02
N TRP A 67 -2.77 10.39 6.49
CA TRP A 67 -3.60 9.90 7.59
C TRP A 67 -4.37 8.62 7.20
N LEU A 68 -4.99 8.59 6.01
CA LEU A 68 -5.73 7.44 5.50
C LEU A 68 -4.82 6.21 5.37
N PHE A 69 -3.66 6.38 4.72
CA PHE A 69 -2.68 5.31 4.55
C PHE A 69 -2.10 4.81 5.89
N THR A 70 -2.00 5.69 6.89
CA THR A 70 -1.62 5.28 8.25
C THR A 70 -2.69 4.39 8.89
N ILE A 71 -3.98 4.69 8.68
CA ILE A 71 -5.09 3.85 9.16
C ILE A 71 -5.02 2.48 8.49
N GLY A 72 -4.94 2.43 7.15
CA GLY A 72 -4.85 1.18 6.39
C GLY A 72 -3.66 0.33 6.82
N ARG A 73 -2.46 0.94 6.93
CA ARG A 73 -1.28 0.24 7.43
C ARG A 73 -1.50 -0.38 8.82
N ASN A 74 -2.10 0.34 9.74
CA ASN A 74 -2.37 -0.18 11.08
C ASN A 74 -3.33 -1.37 11.04
N ILE A 75 -4.31 -1.37 10.14
CA ILE A 75 -5.21 -2.51 9.92
C ILE A 75 -4.42 -3.71 9.39
N ALA A 76 -3.57 -3.52 8.37
CA ALA A 76 -2.74 -4.58 7.81
C ALA A 76 -1.78 -5.20 8.85
N ILE A 77 -1.08 -4.37 9.63
CA ILE A 77 -0.20 -4.86 10.69
C ILE A 77 -0.97 -5.66 11.76
N ASN A 78 -2.18 -5.22 12.11
CA ASN A 78 -3.02 -5.96 13.06
C ASN A 78 -3.51 -7.29 12.47
N TYR A 79 -3.81 -7.33 11.18
CA TYR A 79 -4.16 -8.56 10.47
C TYR A 79 -3.00 -9.56 10.52
N ILE A 80 -1.80 -9.15 10.12
CA ILE A 80 -0.58 -9.99 10.14
C ILE A 80 -0.36 -10.56 11.56
N LYS A 81 -0.40 -9.71 12.59
CA LYS A 81 -0.21 -10.15 13.98
C LYS A 81 -1.27 -11.16 14.46
N ARG A 82 -2.47 -11.12 13.91
CA ARG A 82 -3.52 -12.12 14.23
C ARG A 82 -3.26 -13.41 13.48
N ALA A 83 -2.93 -13.33 12.19
CA ALA A 83 -2.58 -14.49 11.37
C ALA A 83 -1.41 -15.27 11.98
N ASP A 84 -0.33 -14.59 12.38
CA ASP A 84 0.83 -15.21 13.03
C ASP A 84 0.49 -15.95 14.35
N ARG A 85 -0.56 -15.53 15.04
CA ARG A 85 -1.01 -16.21 16.28
C ARG A 85 -1.90 -17.42 16.03
N VAL A 86 -2.49 -17.53 14.84
CA VAL A 86 -3.46 -18.58 14.48
C VAL A 86 -2.80 -19.62 13.58
N SER A 87 -1.64 -19.33 12.98
CA SER A 87 -0.97 -20.22 12.02
C SER A 87 -0.25 -21.39 12.68
N ASP A 88 -1.07 -22.42 13.05
CA ASP A 88 -0.72 -23.84 12.90
C ASP A 88 -1.12 -24.38 11.50
N ILE A 89 -1.29 -23.50 10.50
CA ILE A 89 -1.75 -23.87 9.16
C ILE A 89 -0.55 -24.09 8.24
N SER A 90 -0.52 -25.27 7.64
CA SER A 90 0.51 -25.77 6.74
C SER A 90 0.74 -24.87 5.51
N THR A 91 2.02 -24.73 5.13
CA THR A 91 2.53 -23.90 4.01
C THR A 91 2.18 -24.42 2.60
N GLU A 92 1.46 -25.52 2.46
CA GLU A 92 1.19 -26.15 1.16
C GLU A 92 0.08 -25.46 0.34
N ASP A 93 -0.80 -24.70 0.97
CA ASP A 93 -1.90 -23.99 0.27
C ASP A 93 -1.47 -22.64 -0.35
N LEU A 94 -0.24 -22.17 -0.11
CA LEU A 94 0.22 -20.86 -0.54
C LEU A 94 0.69 -20.81 -2.01
N GLU A 95 1.23 -21.90 -2.56
CA GLU A 95 1.81 -21.89 -3.91
C GLU A 95 0.78 -21.78 -5.05
N ASN A 96 -0.44 -22.25 -4.87
CA ASN A 96 -1.50 -22.16 -5.87
C ASN A 96 -2.20 -20.79 -5.93
N LEU A 97 -2.05 -19.94 -4.91
CA LEU A 97 -2.64 -18.60 -4.86
C LEU A 97 -1.85 -17.57 -5.69
N TYR A 98 -0.56 -17.80 -5.92
CA TYR A 98 0.31 -16.83 -6.60
C TYR A 98 0.02 -16.63 -8.09
N ALA A 99 -0.55 -17.60 -8.77
CA ALA A 99 -0.82 -17.52 -10.22
C ALA A 99 -2.03 -16.60 -10.54
N ASP A 100 -3.05 -16.61 -9.70
CA ASP A 100 -4.24 -15.74 -9.84
C ASP A 100 -3.98 -14.30 -9.39
N GLU A 101 -3.04 -14.10 -8.48
CA GLU A 101 -2.70 -12.81 -7.91
C GLU A 101 -2.16 -11.82 -8.95
N TYR A 102 -1.31 -12.28 -9.88
CA TYR A 102 -0.79 -11.45 -10.97
C TYR A 102 -1.87 -10.97 -11.95
N SER A 103 -2.92 -11.77 -12.16
CA SER A 103 -4.04 -11.41 -13.04
C SER A 103 -4.86 -10.28 -12.44
N LEU A 104 -5.10 -10.29 -11.13
CA LEU A 104 -5.90 -9.29 -10.43
C LEU A 104 -5.14 -7.98 -10.19
N GLU A 105 -3.85 -8.04 -9.84
CA GLU A 105 -3.02 -6.84 -9.72
C GLU A 105 -2.96 -6.07 -11.06
N ARG A 106 -2.96 -6.78 -12.20
CA ARG A 106 -3.07 -6.18 -13.54
C ARG A 106 -4.34 -5.34 -13.72
N THR A 107 -5.43 -5.67 -13.07
CA THR A 107 -6.69 -4.91 -13.14
C THR A 107 -6.52 -3.48 -12.61
N TYR A 108 -5.62 -3.28 -11.64
CA TYR A 108 -5.30 -1.97 -11.06
C TYR A 108 -4.21 -1.22 -11.82
N LEU A 109 -3.50 -1.86 -12.76
CA LEU A 109 -2.35 -1.30 -13.47
C LEU A 109 -2.64 -1.24 -14.98
N GLN A 110 -2.78 -0.03 -15.50
CA GLN A 110 -3.15 0.21 -16.91
C GLN A 110 -1.97 0.20 -17.89
N GLU A 111 -0.73 0.23 -17.42
CA GLU A 111 0.47 0.37 -18.25
C GLU A 111 1.43 -0.82 -18.02
N GLU A 112 1.99 -1.38 -19.11
CA GLU A 112 2.92 -2.53 -19.03
C GLU A 112 4.14 -2.23 -18.14
N THR A 113 4.71 -1.04 -18.26
CA THR A 113 5.85 -0.60 -17.42
C THR A 113 5.51 -0.65 -15.94
N LYS A 114 4.30 -0.23 -15.55
CA LYS A 114 3.86 -0.31 -14.16
C LYS A 114 3.77 -1.76 -13.68
N ILE A 115 3.24 -2.65 -14.50
CA ILE A 115 3.15 -4.09 -14.19
C ILE A 115 4.53 -4.67 -13.90
N ILE A 116 5.52 -4.36 -14.74
CA ILE A 116 6.90 -4.83 -14.58
C ILE A 116 7.50 -4.31 -13.27
N VAL A 117 7.37 -3.01 -12.98
CA VAL A 117 7.87 -2.41 -11.74
C VAL A 117 7.19 -2.99 -10.51
N HIS A 118 5.86 -3.19 -10.54
CA HIS A 118 5.13 -3.82 -9.44
C HIS A 118 5.56 -5.27 -9.20
N ARG A 119 5.83 -6.03 -10.28
CA ARG A 119 6.38 -7.38 -10.18
C ARG A 119 7.77 -7.37 -9.53
N ALA A 120 8.65 -6.47 -9.95
CA ALA A 120 9.97 -6.33 -9.33
C ALA A 120 9.87 -5.90 -7.86
N LEU A 121 8.92 -5.02 -7.52
CA LEU A 121 8.65 -4.62 -6.15
C LEU A 121 8.16 -5.79 -5.27
N SER A 122 7.45 -6.78 -5.80
CA SER A 122 7.02 -7.95 -5.02
C SER A 122 8.14 -8.91 -4.70
N LYS A 123 9.27 -8.86 -5.44
CA LYS A 123 10.44 -9.73 -5.24
C LYS A 123 11.48 -9.18 -4.26
N ILE A 124 11.41 -7.92 -3.89
CA ILE A 124 12.31 -7.29 -2.92
C ILE A 124 11.71 -7.37 -1.51
N LYS A 125 12.52 -7.03 -0.49
CA LYS A 125 12.03 -7.00 0.91
C LYS A 125 10.77 -6.15 1.03
N ALA A 126 9.76 -6.63 1.76
CA ALA A 126 8.48 -5.94 1.93
C ALA A 126 8.64 -4.46 2.35
N GLU A 127 9.53 -4.17 3.27
CA GLU A 127 9.79 -2.81 3.73
C GLU A 127 10.38 -1.90 2.63
N TYR A 128 11.21 -2.46 1.73
CA TYR A 128 11.72 -1.75 0.55
C TYR A 128 10.61 -1.48 -0.45
N SER A 129 9.78 -2.48 -0.72
CA SER A 129 8.60 -2.35 -1.59
C SER A 129 7.64 -1.26 -1.07
N GLN A 130 7.36 -1.26 0.22
CA GLN A 130 6.46 -0.30 0.87
C GLN A 130 6.97 1.15 0.74
N VAL A 131 8.25 1.38 1.05
CA VAL A 131 8.80 2.75 1.00
C VAL A 131 8.87 3.29 -0.42
N LEU A 132 9.25 2.46 -1.41
CA LEU A 132 9.28 2.86 -2.81
C LEU A 132 7.87 3.13 -3.35
N TYR A 133 6.90 2.28 -2.98
CA TYR A 133 5.51 2.50 -3.37
C TYR A 133 5.00 3.86 -2.88
N LEU A 134 5.14 4.15 -1.58
CA LEU A 134 4.72 5.44 -1.01
C LEU A 134 5.44 6.63 -1.65
N LYS A 135 6.72 6.45 -2.02
CA LYS A 135 7.54 7.53 -2.59
C LYS A 135 7.18 7.83 -4.03
N PHE A 136 7.06 6.82 -4.89
CA PHE A 136 7.02 6.98 -6.33
C PHE A 136 5.62 6.78 -6.94
N PHE A 137 4.72 6.05 -6.28
CA PHE A 137 3.35 5.87 -6.76
C PHE A 137 2.35 6.76 -6.03
N GLU A 138 2.60 7.04 -4.75
CA GLU A 138 1.72 7.88 -3.95
C GLU A 138 2.25 9.30 -3.76
N ASP A 139 3.43 9.63 -4.28
CA ASP A 139 4.08 10.96 -4.23
C ASP A 139 4.21 11.54 -2.81
N LEU A 140 4.41 10.69 -1.82
CA LEU A 140 4.57 11.16 -0.44
C LEU A 140 5.98 11.72 -0.20
N SER A 141 6.06 12.79 0.58
CA SER A 141 7.34 13.30 1.08
C SER A 141 7.97 12.34 2.09
N ASN A 142 9.29 12.44 2.31
CA ASN A 142 9.97 11.58 3.28
C ASN A 142 9.41 11.74 4.70
N GLU A 143 8.93 12.94 5.06
CA GLU A 143 8.25 13.22 6.32
C GLU A 143 6.89 12.50 6.41
N GLN A 144 6.11 12.51 5.33
CA GLN A 144 4.83 11.82 5.27
C GLN A 144 5.00 10.30 5.33
N ILE A 145 5.99 9.77 4.60
CA ILE A 145 6.36 8.35 4.65
C ILE A 145 6.80 7.95 6.06
N ALA A 146 7.58 8.80 6.74
CA ALA A 146 8.00 8.57 8.11
C ALA A 146 6.80 8.41 9.06
N VAL A 147 5.75 9.22 8.88
CA VAL A 147 4.49 9.09 9.63
C VAL A 147 3.78 7.79 9.31
N VAL A 148 3.58 7.47 8.01
CA VAL A 148 2.89 6.24 7.59
C VAL A 148 3.61 5.01 8.10
N MET A 149 4.94 4.93 7.93
CA MET A 149 5.75 3.76 8.29
C MET A 149 6.19 3.73 9.76
N ARG A 150 5.88 4.75 10.56
CA ARG A 150 6.33 4.91 11.96
C ARG A 150 7.85 4.86 12.08
N LYS A 151 8.53 5.62 11.25
CA LYS A 151 9.98 5.76 11.21
C LYS A 151 10.40 7.21 11.37
N THR A 152 11.69 7.46 11.58
CA THR A 152 12.25 8.79 11.46
C THR A 152 12.51 9.14 9.99
N LYS A 153 12.56 10.42 9.63
CA LYS A 153 12.91 10.88 8.28
C LYS A 153 14.23 10.28 7.81
N ARG A 154 15.26 10.26 8.67
CA ARG A 154 16.57 9.67 8.36
C ARG A 154 16.50 8.17 8.07
N GLN A 155 15.67 7.43 8.80
CA GLN A 155 15.44 6.00 8.52
C GLN A 155 14.77 5.81 7.16
N VAL A 156 13.81 6.67 6.79
CA VAL A 156 13.14 6.64 5.48
C VAL A 156 14.15 6.94 4.35
N GLU A 157 15.01 7.93 4.50
CA GLU A 157 16.04 8.27 3.51
C GLU A 157 17.01 7.11 3.28
N ASN A 158 17.51 6.49 4.34
CA ASN A 158 18.36 5.30 4.25
C ASN A 158 17.62 4.13 3.61
N LEU A 159 16.36 3.92 3.97
CA LEU A 159 15.54 2.84 3.44
C LEU A 159 15.30 3.01 1.94
N ILE A 160 14.98 4.22 1.47
CA ILE A 160 14.82 4.53 0.04
C ILE A 160 16.12 4.24 -0.73
N TYR A 161 17.27 4.63 -0.19
CA TYR A 161 18.55 4.37 -0.81
C TYR A 161 18.79 2.86 -1.01
N GLN A 162 18.64 2.07 0.06
CA GLN A 162 18.80 0.61 0.01
C GLN A 162 17.76 -0.06 -0.90
N ALA A 163 16.52 0.42 -0.84
CA ALA A 163 15.41 -0.10 -1.64
C ALA A 163 15.65 0.11 -3.16
N LYS A 164 16.15 1.29 -3.55
CA LYS A 164 16.52 1.57 -4.96
C LYS A 164 17.60 0.62 -5.47
N HIS A 165 18.63 0.35 -4.66
CA HIS A 165 19.66 -0.62 -5.03
C HIS A 165 19.11 -2.03 -5.19
N SER A 166 18.23 -2.46 -4.28
CA SER A 166 17.59 -3.77 -4.35
C SER A 166 16.68 -3.90 -5.58
N LEU A 167 15.86 -2.87 -5.87
CA LEU A 167 15.00 -2.85 -7.04
C LEU A 167 15.80 -2.89 -8.34
N LYS A 168 16.87 -2.08 -8.44
CA LYS A 168 17.78 -2.09 -9.60
C LYS A 168 18.37 -3.47 -9.84
N SER A 169 18.81 -4.15 -8.78
CA SER A 169 19.35 -5.51 -8.89
C SER A 169 18.30 -6.50 -9.41
N GLU A 170 17.04 -6.33 -9.01
CA GLU A 170 15.96 -7.21 -9.45
C GLU A 170 15.56 -6.96 -10.91
N LEU A 171 15.43 -5.70 -11.31
CA LEU A 171 15.13 -5.33 -12.69
C LEU A 171 16.21 -5.80 -13.68
N ASN A 172 17.50 -5.73 -13.29
CA ASN A 172 18.60 -6.21 -14.14
C ASN A 172 18.59 -7.74 -14.34
N LYS A 173 17.98 -8.52 -13.44
CA LYS A 173 17.81 -9.97 -13.61
C LYS A 173 16.73 -10.31 -14.64
N GLU A 174 15.79 -9.42 -14.88
CA GLU A 174 14.69 -9.60 -15.83
C GLU A 174 15.03 -9.09 -17.25
N ASP A 175 16.33 -8.77 -17.55
CA ASP A 175 16.80 -8.18 -18.83
C ASP A 175 16.10 -6.86 -19.22
N ILE A 176 15.55 -6.16 -18.25
CA ILE A 176 14.89 -4.87 -18.46
C ILE A 176 15.91 -3.77 -18.25
N GLY A 177 16.35 -3.15 -19.34
CA GLY A 177 17.29 -2.03 -19.29
C GLY A 177 16.71 -0.85 -18.49
N TYR A 178 17.55 -0.25 -17.65
CA TYR A 178 17.21 0.92 -16.81
C TYR A 178 16.95 2.20 -17.63
N GLU A 179 17.21 2.14 -18.94
CA GLU A 179 17.08 3.26 -19.88
C GLU A 179 15.64 3.51 -20.33
N ASP A 180 14.72 2.57 -20.03
CA ASP A 180 13.31 2.64 -20.44
C ASP A 180 12.36 3.08 -19.29
N LEU A 181 12.89 3.50 -18.13
CA LEU A 181 12.16 4.03 -16.97
C LEU A 181 12.47 5.51 -16.74
#